data_f2e8ae212754e4754144603beaa0a97a
#
_entry.id   f2e8ae212754e4754144603beaa0a97a
#
_cell.length_a   1.000
_cell.length_b   1.000
_cell.length_c   1.000
_cell.angle_alpha   90.00
_cell.angle_beta   90.00
_cell.angle_gamma   90.00
#
_symmetry.space_group_name_H-M   'P 1'
#
loop_
_entity.id
_entity.type
_entity.pdbx_description
1 polymer ?
#
loop_
_entity_poly.entity_id
_entity_poly.type
_entity_poly.pdbx_seq_one_letter_code
_entity_poly.pdbx_strand_id
1 'polypeptide(L)'
;MSQAKRTTWSTTDWPSHESHVQRYQRRIFKAAHLGNTRKVRYLQQRLIRSYPAKLIAVHTVTTDTQWRPPGMGKLVKTTDVEWFRMAKSLRLNGAAVTRRLASPSRGRGEKPLGLPILQDLAKQALAKLALEPEWEAYFEPNVYGFRPGRTCQDAVEATRSNLHHGIDKLVYIDAPWKRFGNVDTIALIDKLGTFPLMARQIKAWLRAGVLQDTRPGVPPRTYGVNARHLRGTSRNGVVGVQPDGVVGRIPNDSGDGVVRVGTIIGPLLANIALHGLETHLKTYVGGRNFPKPHPGSGRGRKPKEVALGITTYEGDLVITHRNPEIMTAVLDEARTWLARIGLQPDASCKMIPRWTSQSFVFSGFNVITVRRHDRIRVVIRPSRATVAYLIRDLHDVITRNRSVSAYTLIEKLRPRLVTWANYYRYCECSGTFHRVDNVVYQQLRAWTLRRANRVGRRVTMQKYFPSAVIRYNGVLHRVNWAFSGRQKVRGALRPRTVYLPKLAWTQSESWAKVRGKASVYDGDSAYWFRRNSRFISLSPNVVRLFNRQGGRCPWCGRTITAGIPLEVDHVEPLSRGGSRRESNLQLLHRACHIQKSRRDRLQEPDEGKPLTSGSEDESSRKRVGLV
;
A
#
# COMPACT_ATOMS: atom_id res chain seq x y z
N MET A 1 38.34 17.12 -25.26
CA MET A 1 38.11 16.01 -24.29
C MET A 1 36.77 16.23 -23.62
N SER A 2 35.75 15.45 -23.99
CA SER A 2 34.38 15.55 -23.46
C SER A 2 34.39 15.18 -21.99
N GLN A 3 34.01 16.10 -21.09
CA GLN A 3 33.74 15.83 -19.70
C GLN A 3 32.54 14.85 -19.64
N ALA A 4 32.81 13.58 -19.41
CA ALA A 4 31.77 12.58 -19.11
C ALA A 4 30.95 13.11 -17.93
N LYS A 5 29.70 13.52 -18.16
CA LYS A 5 28.77 13.97 -17.13
C LYS A 5 28.70 12.90 -16.03
N ARG A 6 29.29 13.20 -14.87
CA ARG A 6 29.21 12.29 -13.69
C ARG A 6 27.75 12.03 -13.40
N THR A 7 27.30 10.81 -13.61
CA THR A 7 25.95 10.36 -13.27
C THR A 7 25.78 10.46 -11.76
N THR A 8 24.88 11.31 -11.30
CA THR A 8 24.51 11.41 -9.87
C THR A 8 23.40 10.42 -9.54
N TRP A 9 23.20 10.11 -8.25
CA TRP A 9 22.12 9.22 -7.83
C TRP A 9 20.74 9.72 -8.29
N SER A 10 20.53 11.03 -8.26
CA SER A 10 19.28 11.67 -8.71
C SER A 10 19.10 11.70 -10.24
N THR A 11 20.18 11.67 -11.02
CA THR A 11 20.14 11.69 -12.50
C THR A 11 20.27 10.30 -13.13
N THR A 12 20.33 9.23 -12.32
CA THR A 12 20.37 7.84 -12.79
C THR A 12 19.08 7.50 -13.57
N ASP A 13 19.23 6.78 -14.68
CA ASP A 13 18.09 6.31 -15.49
C ASP A 13 17.41 5.10 -14.84
N TRP A 14 16.67 5.37 -13.77
CA TRP A 14 15.93 4.35 -13.01
C TRP A 14 14.96 3.54 -13.89
N PRO A 15 14.18 4.14 -14.83
CA PRO A 15 13.28 3.39 -15.70
C PRO A 15 13.98 2.30 -16.52
N SER A 16 15.22 2.54 -17.00
CA SER A 16 15.98 1.54 -17.72
C SER A 16 16.37 0.36 -16.82
N HIS A 17 16.85 0.64 -15.62
CA HIS A 17 17.20 -0.40 -14.64
C HIS A 17 15.97 -1.20 -14.18
N GLU A 18 14.84 -0.54 -13.91
CA GLU A 18 13.56 -1.19 -13.60
C GLU A 18 13.08 -2.09 -14.73
N SER A 19 13.13 -1.62 -15.98
CA SER A 19 12.76 -2.41 -17.16
C SER A 19 13.62 -3.66 -17.31
N HIS A 20 14.92 -3.57 -17.00
CA HIS A 20 15.83 -4.71 -17.00
C HIS A 20 15.41 -5.75 -15.94
N VAL A 21 15.19 -5.32 -14.71
CA VAL A 21 14.73 -6.18 -13.60
C VAL A 21 13.40 -6.83 -13.92
N GLN A 22 12.40 -6.05 -14.38
CA GLN A 22 11.08 -6.56 -14.74
C GLN A 22 11.12 -7.63 -15.83
N ARG A 23 12.04 -7.51 -16.79
CA ARG A 23 12.24 -8.53 -17.84
C ARG A 23 12.65 -9.88 -17.24
N TYR A 24 13.58 -9.87 -16.28
CA TYR A 24 13.97 -11.09 -15.56
C TYR A 24 12.82 -11.62 -14.72
N GLN A 25 12.12 -10.77 -14.00
CA GLN A 25 11.00 -11.15 -13.14
C GLN A 25 9.87 -11.83 -13.93
N ARG A 26 9.48 -11.29 -15.09
CA ARG A 26 8.50 -11.94 -15.98
C ARG A 26 8.98 -13.31 -16.49
N ARG A 27 10.27 -13.43 -16.80
CA ARG A 27 10.86 -14.72 -17.22
C ARG A 27 10.90 -15.74 -16.09
N ILE A 28 11.21 -15.31 -14.86
CA ILE A 28 11.16 -16.15 -13.65
C ILE A 28 9.72 -16.63 -13.43
N PHE A 29 8.75 -15.73 -13.41
CA PHE A 29 7.33 -16.03 -13.25
C PHE A 29 6.86 -17.06 -14.30
N LYS A 30 7.15 -16.83 -15.59
CA LYS A 30 6.79 -17.75 -16.67
C LYS A 30 7.45 -19.11 -16.51
N ALA A 31 8.72 -19.16 -16.14
CA ALA A 31 9.43 -20.41 -15.91
C ALA A 31 8.86 -21.18 -14.69
N ALA A 32 8.52 -20.49 -13.60
CA ALA A 32 7.88 -21.06 -12.43
C ALA A 32 6.47 -21.62 -12.76
N HIS A 33 5.68 -20.84 -13.50
CA HIS A 33 4.34 -21.26 -13.95
C HIS A 33 4.37 -22.54 -14.80
N LEU A 34 5.45 -22.76 -15.56
CA LEU A 34 5.70 -23.96 -16.36
C LEU A 34 6.40 -25.08 -15.59
N GLY A 35 6.65 -24.93 -14.28
CA GLY A 35 7.33 -25.92 -13.46
C GLY A 35 8.82 -26.08 -13.74
N ASN A 36 9.44 -25.22 -14.56
CA ASN A 36 10.87 -25.33 -14.93
C ASN A 36 11.78 -24.73 -13.84
N THR A 37 12.01 -25.49 -12.78
CA THR A 37 12.80 -25.08 -11.62
C THR A 37 14.27 -24.77 -11.96
N ARG A 38 14.91 -25.52 -12.87
CA ARG A 38 16.28 -25.24 -13.33
C ARG A 38 16.38 -23.83 -13.92
N LYS A 39 15.47 -23.49 -14.82
CA LYS A 39 15.43 -22.17 -15.46
C LYS A 39 15.14 -21.06 -14.44
N VAL A 40 14.26 -21.30 -13.47
CA VAL A 40 14.00 -20.38 -12.37
C VAL A 40 15.28 -20.07 -11.61
N ARG A 41 16.00 -21.12 -11.11
CA ARG A 41 17.25 -20.95 -10.35
C ARG A 41 18.33 -20.22 -11.16
N TYR A 42 18.48 -20.56 -12.44
CA TYR A 42 19.41 -19.87 -13.35
C TYR A 42 19.07 -18.36 -13.46
N LEU A 43 17.81 -18.02 -13.74
CA LEU A 43 17.39 -16.63 -13.89
C LEU A 43 17.50 -15.84 -12.58
N GLN A 44 17.18 -16.43 -11.44
CA GLN A 44 17.34 -15.82 -10.13
C GLN A 44 18.82 -15.50 -9.84
N GLN A 45 19.73 -16.45 -10.09
CA GLN A 45 21.17 -16.22 -9.92
C GLN A 45 21.71 -15.12 -10.85
N ARG A 46 21.23 -15.06 -12.09
CA ARG A 46 21.60 -13.98 -13.04
C ARG A 46 21.07 -12.62 -12.56
N LEU A 47 19.83 -12.59 -12.05
CA LEU A 47 19.21 -11.35 -11.57
C LEU A 47 19.97 -10.78 -10.36
N ILE A 48 20.24 -11.59 -9.32
CA ILE A 48 20.93 -11.08 -8.12
C ILE A 48 22.39 -10.65 -8.38
N ARG A 49 23.01 -11.15 -9.46
CA ARG A 49 24.36 -10.72 -9.89
C ARG A 49 24.33 -9.46 -10.75
N SER A 50 23.20 -9.15 -11.37
CA SER A 50 23.07 -8.01 -12.28
C SER A 50 23.20 -6.67 -11.55
N TYR A 51 23.97 -5.74 -12.12
CA TYR A 51 24.15 -4.41 -11.55
C TYR A 51 22.84 -3.62 -11.47
N PRO A 52 21.92 -3.65 -12.47
CA PRO A 52 20.61 -3.03 -12.37
C PRO A 52 19.79 -3.49 -11.16
N ALA A 53 19.77 -4.80 -10.85
CA ALA A 53 19.03 -5.28 -9.69
C ALA A 53 19.64 -4.81 -8.37
N LYS A 54 20.97 -4.73 -8.28
CA LYS A 54 21.66 -4.19 -7.10
C LYS A 54 21.37 -2.71 -6.90
N LEU A 55 21.37 -1.92 -8.00
CA LEU A 55 20.98 -0.52 -7.95
C LEU A 55 19.55 -0.34 -7.45
N ILE A 56 18.58 -1.07 -8.03
CA ILE A 56 17.17 -1.01 -7.59
C ILE A 56 17.03 -1.42 -6.13
N ALA A 57 17.75 -2.44 -5.68
CA ALA A 57 17.71 -2.87 -4.27
C ALA A 57 18.21 -1.77 -3.32
N VAL A 58 19.30 -1.07 -3.64
CA VAL A 58 19.80 0.06 -2.85
C VAL A 58 18.85 1.25 -2.95
N HIS A 59 18.33 1.56 -4.14
CA HIS A 59 17.37 2.63 -4.35
C HIS A 59 16.09 2.44 -3.52
N THR A 60 15.55 1.24 -3.47
CA THR A 60 14.38 0.90 -2.65
C THR A 60 14.60 1.25 -1.17
N VAL A 61 15.77 0.94 -0.62
CA VAL A 61 16.07 1.20 0.80
C VAL A 61 16.34 2.68 1.08
N THR A 62 16.88 3.40 0.11
CA THR A 62 17.25 4.81 0.28
C THR A 62 16.08 5.77 0.08
N THR A 63 15.16 5.45 -0.83
CA THR A 63 14.01 6.31 -1.17
C THR A 63 12.76 5.96 -0.39
N ASP A 64 12.51 4.68 -0.12
CA ASP A 64 11.31 4.24 0.55
C ASP A 64 11.44 4.39 2.07
N THR A 65 10.70 5.37 2.59
CA THR A 65 10.67 5.67 4.03
C THR A 65 9.94 4.61 4.86
N GLN A 66 9.22 3.69 4.23
CA GLN A 66 8.42 2.67 4.89
C GLN A 66 9.29 1.65 5.64
N TRP A 67 10.48 1.36 5.10
CA TRP A 67 11.43 0.42 5.71
C TRP A 67 12.22 1.02 6.86
N ARG A 68 12.00 2.30 7.17
CA ARG A 68 12.64 2.97 8.30
C ARG A 68 11.87 2.70 9.58
N PRO A 69 12.52 2.13 10.61
CA PRO A 69 11.88 1.94 11.90
C PRO A 69 11.41 3.27 12.50
N PRO A 70 10.32 3.28 13.29
CA PRO A 70 9.93 4.46 14.07
C PRO A 70 11.03 4.83 15.05
N GLY A 71 11.32 6.11 15.19
CA GLY A 71 12.35 6.61 16.10
C GLY A 71 13.77 6.49 15.58
N MET A 72 13.98 5.92 14.41
CA MET A 72 15.24 6.04 13.69
C MET A 72 15.13 7.22 12.71
N GLY A 73 15.87 8.26 13.02
CA GLY A 73 15.87 9.52 12.33
C GLY A 73 16.36 9.46 10.89
N LYS A 74 16.96 10.54 10.48
CA LYS A 74 17.47 10.70 9.11
C LYS A 74 18.51 9.60 8.80
N LEU A 75 18.52 9.13 7.53
CA LEU A 75 19.64 8.35 7.01
C LEU A 75 20.95 9.02 7.36
N VAL A 76 21.99 8.23 7.63
CA VAL A 76 23.37 8.75 7.67
C VAL A 76 23.56 9.61 6.44
N LYS A 77 24.13 10.79 6.59
CA LYS A 77 24.50 11.65 5.45
C LYS A 77 25.49 10.85 4.61
N THR A 78 24.99 10.23 3.54
CA THR A 78 25.76 9.42 2.60
C THR A 78 25.83 10.15 1.28
N THR A 79 26.96 10.05 0.63
CA THR A 79 27.20 10.64 -0.69
C THR A 79 26.68 9.71 -1.81
N ASP A 80 26.39 10.27 -2.97
CA ASP A 80 26.01 9.48 -4.16
C ASP A 80 27.04 8.39 -4.47
N VAL A 81 28.31 8.68 -4.27
CA VAL A 81 29.44 7.74 -4.47
C VAL A 81 29.32 6.52 -3.55
N GLU A 82 28.91 6.72 -2.32
CA GLU A 82 28.74 5.62 -1.35
C GLU A 82 27.55 4.71 -1.73
N TRP A 83 26.47 5.28 -2.29
CA TRP A 83 25.35 4.47 -2.79
C TRP A 83 25.75 3.60 -3.97
N PHE A 84 26.48 4.17 -4.95
CA PHE A 84 27.02 3.39 -6.07
C PHE A 84 28.03 2.33 -5.62
N ARG A 85 28.89 2.65 -4.65
CA ARG A 85 29.82 1.69 -4.04
C ARG A 85 29.07 0.55 -3.35
N MET A 86 28.06 0.87 -2.56
CA MET A 86 27.19 -0.13 -1.92
C MET A 86 26.52 -1.04 -2.96
N ALA A 87 25.94 -0.48 -4.03
CA ALA A 87 25.34 -1.27 -5.09
C ALA A 87 26.36 -2.19 -5.79
N LYS A 88 27.57 -1.69 -6.07
CA LYS A 88 28.64 -2.48 -6.70
C LYS A 88 29.10 -3.63 -5.82
N SER A 89 29.24 -3.41 -4.51
CA SER A 89 29.69 -4.41 -3.53
C SER A 89 28.57 -5.34 -3.04
N LEU A 90 27.30 -5.02 -3.33
CA LEU A 90 26.16 -5.78 -2.80
C LEU A 90 26.19 -7.23 -3.27
N ARG A 91 26.27 -8.18 -2.31
CA ARG A 91 26.28 -9.63 -2.56
C ARG A 91 25.57 -10.36 -1.44
N LEU A 92 24.86 -11.42 -1.77
CA LEU A 92 24.40 -12.39 -0.78
C LEU A 92 25.64 -13.22 -0.35
N ASN A 93 25.92 -13.27 0.93
CA ASN A 93 27.13 -13.91 1.48
C ASN A 93 26.81 -14.86 2.66
N GLY A 94 25.53 -15.08 2.96
CA GLY A 94 25.10 -15.90 4.09
C GLY A 94 25.24 -15.22 5.46
N ALA A 95 25.59 -13.92 5.50
CA ALA A 95 25.68 -13.16 6.73
C ALA A 95 24.49 -12.21 6.87
N ALA A 96 23.99 -12.04 8.09
CA ALA A 96 22.95 -11.11 8.49
C ALA A 96 23.41 -10.24 9.64
N VAL A 97 22.92 -9.00 9.69
CA VAL A 97 23.20 -8.10 10.83
C VAL A 97 22.26 -8.44 11.98
N THR A 98 22.83 -8.67 13.15
CA THR A 98 22.05 -8.91 14.37
C THR A 98 21.27 -7.65 14.72
N ARG A 99 19.95 -7.76 14.91
CA ARG A 99 19.03 -6.63 14.96
C ARG A 99 18.68 -6.14 16.36
N ARG A 100 19.46 -6.50 17.36
CA ARG A 100 19.30 -5.94 18.71
C ARG A 100 19.80 -4.50 18.71
N LEU A 101 18.90 -3.57 18.48
CA LEU A 101 19.16 -2.15 18.71
C LEU A 101 18.68 -1.81 20.12
N ALA A 102 19.59 -1.32 20.94
CA ALA A 102 19.22 -0.78 22.24
C ALA A 102 18.17 0.31 22.06
N SER A 103 17.13 0.30 22.90
CA SER A 103 16.14 1.37 22.94
C SER A 103 16.85 2.72 23.08
N PRO A 104 16.50 3.75 22.31
CA PRO A 104 17.03 5.08 22.57
C PRO A 104 16.64 5.48 23.99
N SER A 105 17.64 5.70 24.84
CA SER A 105 17.44 6.24 26.18
C SER A 105 16.62 7.54 26.08
N ARG A 106 15.61 7.68 26.93
CA ARG A 106 14.78 8.89 27.02
C ARG A 106 15.68 10.13 27.00
N GLY A 107 15.52 10.99 25.99
CA GLY A 107 16.15 12.30 25.93
C GLY A 107 17.31 12.52 24.95
N ARG A 108 17.80 11.50 24.24
CA ARG A 108 18.78 11.70 23.16
C ARG A 108 18.12 11.54 21.78
N GLY A 109 18.44 12.46 20.85
CA GLY A 109 17.86 12.54 19.52
C GLY A 109 17.93 11.22 18.72
N GLU A 110 17.08 11.12 17.72
CA GLU A 110 16.97 9.96 16.83
C GLU A 110 18.33 9.53 16.28
N LYS A 111 18.77 8.29 16.57
CA LYS A 111 20.01 7.76 16.01
C LYS A 111 19.85 7.48 14.51
N PRO A 112 20.80 7.90 13.68
CA PRO A 112 20.73 7.60 12.24
C PRO A 112 20.89 6.10 11.98
N LEU A 113 20.22 5.62 10.93
CA LEU A 113 20.32 4.23 10.49
C LEU A 113 21.72 3.97 9.93
N GLY A 114 22.46 3.03 10.53
CA GLY A 114 23.84 2.73 10.15
C GLY A 114 23.96 2.04 8.77
N LEU A 115 25.06 2.28 8.07
CA LEU A 115 25.37 1.66 6.75
C LEU A 115 25.27 0.13 6.73
N PRO A 116 25.76 -0.62 7.75
CA PRO A 116 25.61 -2.09 7.77
C PRO A 116 24.17 -2.57 7.74
N ILE A 117 23.26 -1.84 8.43
CA ILE A 117 21.83 -2.17 8.45
C ILE A 117 21.20 -1.89 7.09
N LEU A 118 21.54 -0.76 6.45
CA LEU A 118 21.07 -0.43 5.10
C LEU A 118 21.56 -1.44 4.08
N GLN A 119 22.80 -1.90 4.18
CA GLN A 119 23.32 -2.95 3.30
C GLN A 119 22.57 -4.28 3.48
N ASP A 120 22.24 -4.66 4.71
CA ASP A 120 21.45 -5.87 4.97
C ASP A 120 20.02 -5.74 4.42
N LEU A 121 19.37 -4.59 4.60
CA LEU A 121 18.07 -4.30 3.99
C LEU A 121 18.14 -4.34 2.46
N ALA A 122 19.21 -3.81 1.85
CA ALA A 122 19.42 -3.90 0.41
C ALA A 122 19.63 -5.34 -0.08
N LYS A 123 20.33 -6.20 0.69
CA LYS A 123 20.41 -7.64 0.40
C LYS A 123 19.03 -8.30 0.44
N GLN A 124 18.19 -7.94 1.43
CA GLN A 124 16.82 -8.46 1.52
C GLN A 124 15.97 -8.00 0.32
N ALA A 125 16.07 -6.74 -0.09
CA ALA A 125 15.41 -6.22 -1.28
C ALA A 125 15.86 -7.00 -2.54
N LEU A 126 17.16 -7.23 -2.69
CA LEU A 126 17.72 -7.99 -3.80
C LEU A 126 17.22 -9.44 -3.85
N ALA A 127 17.17 -10.12 -2.71
CA ALA A 127 16.62 -11.47 -2.60
C ALA A 127 15.11 -11.50 -2.91
N LYS A 128 14.36 -10.51 -2.43
CA LYS A 128 12.92 -10.36 -2.72
C LYS A 128 12.68 -10.19 -4.21
N LEU A 129 13.45 -9.34 -4.93
CA LEU A 129 13.33 -9.16 -6.38
C LEU A 129 13.44 -10.47 -7.15
N ALA A 130 14.21 -11.44 -6.64
CA ALA A 130 14.42 -12.73 -7.30
C ALA A 130 13.38 -13.79 -6.90
N LEU A 131 12.97 -13.84 -5.63
CA LEU A 131 12.06 -14.87 -5.11
C LEU A 131 10.58 -14.55 -5.35
N GLU A 132 10.19 -13.28 -5.25
CA GLU A 132 8.79 -12.86 -5.34
C GLU A 132 8.11 -13.28 -6.65
N PRO A 133 8.73 -13.14 -7.85
CA PRO A 133 8.10 -13.57 -9.09
C PRO A 133 7.88 -15.08 -9.19
N GLU A 134 8.74 -15.89 -8.59
CA GLU A 134 8.56 -17.34 -8.52
C GLU A 134 7.34 -17.68 -7.68
N TRP A 135 7.27 -17.13 -6.46
CA TRP A 135 6.19 -17.43 -5.52
C TRP A 135 4.84 -16.84 -5.94
N GLU A 136 4.85 -15.73 -6.68
CA GLU A 136 3.64 -15.19 -7.29
C GLU A 136 2.98 -16.17 -8.30
N ALA A 137 3.76 -17.06 -8.92
CA ALA A 137 3.22 -18.11 -9.78
C ALA A 137 2.52 -19.24 -8.99
N TYR A 138 2.93 -19.45 -7.74
CA TYR A 138 2.41 -20.53 -6.88
C TYR A 138 1.30 -20.08 -5.94
N PHE A 139 1.36 -18.84 -5.42
CA PHE A 139 0.43 -18.36 -4.41
C PHE A 139 -1.03 -18.57 -4.76
N GLU A 140 -1.79 -19.00 -3.78
CA GLU A 140 -3.23 -19.22 -3.85
C GLU A 140 -3.97 -17.91 -4.15
N PRO A 141 -5.11 -17.97 -4.86
CA PRO A 141 -5.81 -16.77 -5.33
C PRO A 141 -6.36 -15.89 -4.21
N ASN A 142 -6.67 -16.45 -3.04
CA ASN A 142 -7.26 -15.73 -1.91
C ASN A 142 -6.24 -15.27 -0.86
N VAL A 143 -4.96 -15.32 -1.16
CA VAL A 143 -3.89 -14.68 -0.40
C VAL A 143 -3.64 -13.30 -0.98
N TYR A 144 -3.91 -12.24 -0.22
CA TYR A 144 -3.87 -10.85 -0.71
C TYR A 144 -2.75 -10.02 -0.09
N GLY A 145 -2.41 -10.23 1.18
CA GLY A 145 -1.43 -9.43 1.89
C GLY A 145 -0.01 -9.56 1.34
N PHE A 146 0.74 -8.45 1.35
CA PHE A 146 2.15 -8.36 0.95
C PHE A 146 2.46 -8.79 -0.49
N ARG A 147 1.45 -8.93 -1.33
CA ARG A 147 1.58 -9.31 -2.74
C ARG A 147 1.44 -8.10 -3.65
N PRO A 148 2.29 -7.97 -4.69
CA PRO A 148 2.22 -6.85 -5.61
C PRO A 148 0.90 -6.81 -6.38
N GLY A 149 0.30 -5.62 -6.49
CA GLY A 149 -0.96 -5.39 -7.19
C GLY A 149 -2.21 -5.90 -6.47
N ARG A 150 -2.08 -6.46 -5.26
CA ARG A 150 -3.19 -6.86 -4.39
C ARG A 150 -3.31 -5.93 -3.19
N THR A 151 -4.53 -5.67 -2.76
CA THR A 151 -4.82 -4.67 -1.72
C THR A 151 -5.75 -5.23 -0.64
N CYS A 152 -5.88 -4.49 0.46
CA CYS A 152 -6.84 -4.80 1.51
C CYS A 152 -8.28 -4.86 0.97
N GLN A 153 -8.63 -3.97 0.05
CA GLN A 153 -9.96 -3.93 -0.56
C GLN A 153 -10.25 -5.22 -1.35
N ASP A 154 -9.22 -5.85 -1.95
CA ASP A 154 -9.37 -7.16 -2.60
C ASP A 154 -9.74 -8.25 -1.59
N ALA A 155 -9.08 -8.26 -0.43
CA ALA A 155 -9.35 -9.22 0.64
C ALA A 155 -10.74 -9.02 1.25
N VAL A 156 -11.13 -7.76 1.46
CA VAL A 156 -12.47 -7.40 1.97
C VAL A 156 -13.55 -7.81 0.98
N GLU A 157 -13.35 -7.59 -0.33
CA GLU A 157 -14.31 -7.99 -1.37
C GLU A 157 -14.36 -9.52 -1.57
N ALA A 158 -13.23 -10.21 -1.38
CA ALA A 158 -13.22 -11.67 -1.34
C ALA A 158 -14.02 -12.20 -0.15
N THR A 159 -13.87 -11.59 1.01
CA THR A 159 -14.65 -11.92 2.21
C THR A 159 -16.14 -11.63 2.00
N ARG A 160 -16.50 -10.49 1.39
CA ARG A 160 -17.87 -10.18 0.97
C ARG A 160 -18.43 -11.28 0.07
N SER A 161 -17.66 -11.66 -0.95
CA SER A 161 -18.08 -12.72 -1.89
C SER A 161 -18.28 -14.06 -1.21
N ASN A 162 -17.44 -14.43 -0.24
CA ASN A 162 -17.59 -15.66 0.54
C ASN A 162 -18.85 -15.66 1.42
N LEU A 163 -19.34 -14.48 1.80
CA LEU A 163 -20.55 -14.33 2.65
C LEU A 163 -21.84 -14.12 1.86
N HIS A 164 -21.75 -13.80 0.57
CA HIS A 164 -22.86 -13.30 -0.26
C HIS A 164 -23.78 -14.40 -0.82
N HIS A 165 -24.18 -15.37 -0.02
CA HIS A 165 -25.07 -16.45 -0.50
C HIS A 165 -26.42 -16.52 0.24
N GLY A 166 -26.93 -15.38 0.74
CA GLY A 166 -28.26 -15.29 1.33
C GLY A 166 -28.46 -16.05 2.64
N ILE A 167 -27.38 -16.51 3.27
CA ILE A 167 -27.40 -17.37 4.45
C ILE A 167 -26.35 -16.84 5.43
N ASP A 168 -26.71 -16.80 6.72
CA ASP A 168 -25.74 -16.50 7.78
C ASP A 168 -24.68 -17.61 7.87
N LYS A 169 -23.44 -17.24 8.08
CA LYS A 169 -22.30 -18.15 8.14
C LYS A 169 -21.53 -17.98 9.45
N LEU A 170 -20.86 -19.01 9.84
CA LEU A 170 -19.83 -18.96 10.86
C LEU A 170 -18.56 -18.35 10.26
N VAL A 171 -17.90 -17.50 11.02
CA VAL A 171 -16.61 -16.91 10.69
C VAL A 171 -15.63 -17.17 11.81
N TYR A 172 -14.45 -17.59 11.43
CA TYR A 172 -13.28 -17.64 12.28
C TYR A 172 -12.25 -16.65 11.77
N ILE A 173 -11.66 -15.87 12.67
CA ILE A 173 -10.58 -14.93 12.35
C ILE A 173 -9.42 -15.19 13.29
N ASP A 174 -8.25 -15.38 12.73
CA ASP A 174 -7.00 -15.51 13.45
C ASP A 174 -5.89 -14.68 12.77
N ALA A 175 -4.85 -14.43 13.52
CA ALA A 175 -3.63 -13.79 13.06
C ALA A 175 -2.41 -14.69 13.36
N PRO A 176 -2.25 -15.80 12.63
CA PRO A 176 -1.11 -16.71 12.86
C PRO A 176 0.24 -16.01 12.69
N TRP A 177 0.28 -14.88 11.97
CA TRP A 177 1.47 -14.05 11.81
C TRP A 177 2.08 -13.58 13.16
N LYS A 178 1.28 -13.43 14.20
CA LYS A 178 1.78 -13.07 15.55
C LYS A 178 2.71 -14.14 16.12
N ARG A 179 2.71 -15.31 15.55
CA ARG A 179 3.47 -16.49 15.96
C ARG A 179 4.62 -16.85 15.02
N PHE A 180 4.87 -16.05 13.98
CA PHE A 180 5.94 -16.35 13.00
C PHE A 180 7.34 -16.45 13.58
N GLY A 181 7.58 -15.90 14.78
CA GLY A 181 8.84 -16.11 15.49
C GLY A 181 9.18 -17.58 15.78
N ASN A 182 8.17 -18.45 15.77
CA ASN A 182 8.28 -19.88 16.06
C ASN A 182 8.20 -20.74 14.79
N VAL A 183 8.19 -20.15 13.59
CA VAL A 183 8.20 -20.93 12.33
C VAL A 183 9.42 -21.84 12.29
N ASP A 184 9.19 -23.12 11.99
CA ASP A 184 10.27 -24.05 11.78
C ASP A 184 11.12 -23.62 10.57
N THR A 185 12.37 -23.28 10.89
CA THR A 185 13.34 -22.80 9.89
C THR A 185 13.65 -23.87 8.85
N ILE A 186 13.68 -25.16 9.24
CA ILE A 186 13.99 -26.26 8.33
C ILE A 186 12.83 -26.42 7.36
N ALA A 187 11.61 -26.56 7.88
CA ALA A 187 10.41 -26.69 7.06
C ALA A 187 10.23 -25.52 6.08
N LEU A 188 10.53 -24.28 6.50
CA LEU A 188 10.46 -23.12 5.62
C LEU A 188 11.53 -23.15 4.52
N ILE A 189 12.77 -23.55 4.82
CA ILE A 189 13.86 -23.64 3.84
C ILE A 189 13.60 -24.76 2.83
N ASP A 190 13.09 -25.91 3.28
CA ASP A 190 12.73 -27.03 2.40
C ASP A 190 11.58 -26.63 1.47
N LYS A 191 10.57 -25.95 2.00
CA LYS A 191 9.45 -25.41 1.21
C LYS A 191 9.90 -24.39 0.17
N LEU A 192 10.88 -23.53 0.51
CA LEU A 192 11.47 -22.59 -0.43
C LEU A 192 12.15 -23.30 -1.61
N GLY A 193 12.74 -24.46 -1.39
CA GLY A 193 13.42 -25.26 -2.41
C GLY A 193 14.40 -24.46 -3.26
N THR A 194 15.07 -23.45 -2.71
CA THR A 194 15.90 -22.48 -3.44
C THR A 194 17.36 -22.93 -3.58
N PHE A 195 18.18 -22.19 -4.34
CA PHE A 195 19.60 -22.54 -4.50
C PHE A 195 20.43 -22.26 -3.23
N PRO A 196 21.55 -22.98 -3.02
CA PRO A 196 22.25 -23.03 -1.73
C PRO A 196 22.66 -21.68 -1.14
N LEU A 197 23.11 -20.74 -1.98
CA LEU A 197 23.50 -19.39 -1.53
C LEU A 197 22.31 -18.63 -0.98
N MET A 198 21.14 -18.69 -1.64
CA MET A 198 19.90 -18.05 -1.19
C MET A 198 19.40 -18.69 0.10
N ALA A 199 19.41 -20.02 0.18
CA ALA A 199 19.00 -20.74 1.37
C ALA A 199 19.87 -20.37 2.59
N ARG A 200 21.20 -20.32 2.44
CA ARG A 200 22.12 -19.87 3.50
C ARG A 200 21.83 -18.44 3.95
N GLN A 201 21.57 -17.54 3.01
CA GLN A 201 21.27 -16.15 3.32
C GLN A 201 19.96 -16.01 4.09
N ILE A 202 18.89 -16.71 3.66
CA ILE A 202 17.60 -16.70 4.35
C ILE A 202 17.73 -17.33 5.75
N LYS A 203 18.47 -18.44 5.89
CA LYS A 203 18.74 -19.08 7.18
C LYS A 203 19.44 -18.13 8.16
N ALA A 204 20.41 -17.34 7.67
CA ALA A 204 21.08 -16.32 8.47
C ALA A 204 20.10 -15.22 8.93
N TRP A 205 19.20 -14.75 8.07
CA TRP A 205 18.18 -13.77 8.45
C TRP A 205 17.15 -14.33 9.43
N LEU A 206 16.70 -15.56 9.27
CA LEU A 206 15.78 -16.21 10.21
C LEU A 206 16.41 -16.30 11.61
N ARG A 207 17.67 -16.70 11.71
CA ARG A 207 18.42 -16.70 12.98
C ARG A 207 18.59 -15.30 13.56
N ALA A 208 18.76 -14.29 12.72
CA ALA A 208 18.83 -12.89 13.13
C ALA A 208 17.46 -12.27 13.50
N GLY A 209 16.35 -13.04 13.42
CA GLY A 209 15.02 -12.62 13.85
C GLY A 209 14.21 -11.87 12.79
N VAL A 210 14.39 -12.13 11.50
CA VAL A 210 13.61 -11.46 10.41
C VAL A 210 12.11 -11.66 10.56
N LEU A 211 11.65 -12.81 11.02
CA LEU A 211 10.23 -13.09 11.27
C LEU A 211 9.78 -12.71 12.69
N GLN A 212 10.70 -12.38 13.58
CA GLN A 212 10.38 -12.02 14.98
C GLN A 212 10.05 -10.53 15.16
N ASP A 213 9.96 -9.77 14.06
CA ASP A 213 9.82 -8.31 14.08
C ASP A 213 8.39 -7.83 14.41
N THR A 214 7.47 -8.76 14.55
CA THR A 214 6.09 -8.47 14.93
C THR A 214 5.95 -8.57 16.43
N ARG A 215 5.97 -7.45 17.13
CA ARG A 215 5.55 -7.39 18.53
C ARG A 215 4.12 -7.94 18.64
N PRO A 216 3.79 -8.77 19.62
CA PRO A 216 2.39 -9.13 19.88
C PRO A 216 1.55 -7.86 19.97
N GLY A 217 0.57 -7.71 19.08
CA GLY A 217 -0.32 -6.54 19.05
C GLY A 217 0.13 -5.32 18.24
N VAL A 218 1.32 -5.34 17.62
CA VAL A 218 1.70 -4.33 16.62
C VAL A 218 1.57 -4.97 15.24
N PRO A 219 0.64 -4.52 14.40
CA PRO A 219 0.53 -5.02 13.03
C PRO A 219 1.80 -4.70 12.25
N PRO A 220 2.19 -5.54 11.29
CA PRO A 220 3.20 -5.15 10.31
C PRO A 220 2.76 -3.82 9.70
N ARG A 221 3.70 -2.91 9.56
CA ARG A 221 3.42 -1.59 9.02
C ARG A 221 2.95 -1.71 7.60
N THR A 222 1.73 -1.39 7.39
CA THR A 222 1.15 -1.20 6.11
C THR A 222 1.51 0.19 5.59
N TYR A 223 1.76 0.26 4.33
CA TYR A 223 2.30 1.35 3.54
C TYR A 223 1.48 2.63 3.62
N GLY A 224 2.04 3.73 4.09
CA GLY A 224 1.52 5.03 3.68
C GLY A 224 1.36 6.18 4.67
N VAL A 225 1.78 6.10 5.97
CA VAL A 225 1.64 7.28 6.84
C VAL A 225 2.88 7.55 7.69
N ASN A 226 3.35 8.80 7.58
CA ASN A 226 4.43 9.36 8.37
C ASN A 226 4.23 9.12 9.88
N ALA A 227 4.99 8.22 10.46
CA ALA A 227 5.00 7.91 11.90
C ALA A 227 5.59 9.03 12.79
N ARG A 228 5.68 10.27 12.29
CA ARG A 228 6.24 11.40 13.04
C ARG A 228 5.38 11.91 14.20
N HIS A 229 4.17 11.38 14.40
CA HIS A 229 3.23 11.94 15.36
C HIS A 229 2.74 11.00 16.48
N LEU A 230 3.38 9.85 16.67
CA LEU A 230 3.02 8.93 17.78
C LEU A 230 3.83 9.20 19.06
N ARG A 231 4.29 10.42 19.30
CA ARG A 231 4.78 10.84 20.62
C ARG A 231 3.66 11.52 21.40
N GLY A 232 2.87 10.74 22.07
CA GLY A 232 1.88 11.18 23.03
C GLY A 232 1.72 10.07 24.06
N THR A 233 2.41 10.19 25.17
CA THR A 233 2.28 9.32 26.32
C THR A 233 0.86 9.38 26.85
N SER A 234 0.14 8.27 26.71
CA SER A 234 -1.07 8.02 27.50
C SER A 234 -0.81 6.74 28.31
N ARG A 235 -1.07 6.80 29.59
CA ARG A 235 -0.92 5.70 30.55
C ARG A 235 -1.88 4.51 30.31
N ASN A 236 -2.79 4.62 29.35
CA ASN A 236 -3.71 3.56 28.96
C ASN A 236 -3.43 3.17 27.51
N GLY A 237 -3.24 1.89 27.27
CA GLY A 237 -2.91 1.32 25.94
C GLY A 237 -3.79 1.86 24.82
N VAL A 238 -3.19 2.60 23.93
CA VAL A 238 -3.86 3.24 22.79
C VAL A 238 -3.90 2.27 21.63
N VAL A 239 -5.09 2.01 21.13
CA VAL A 239 -5.30 1.28 19.87
C VAL A 239 -5.05 2.27 18.72
N GLY A 240 -3.93 2.13 18.04
CA GLY A 240 -3.61 2.90 16.83
C GLY A 240 -4.13 2.18 15.59
N VAL A 241 -4.79 2.91 14.69
CA VAL A 241 -5.20 2.42 13.38
C VAL A 241 -4.37 3.13 12.33
N GLN A 242 -3.76 2.37 11.44
CA GLN A 242 -3.05 2.91 10.29
C GLN A 242 -4.03 3.13 9.11
N PRO A 243 -3.77 4.02 8.14
CA PRO A 243 -4.68 4.32 7.03
C PRO A 243 -5.00 3.15 6.12
N ASP A 244 -4.22 2.09 6.21
CA ASP A 244 -4.45 0.80 5.55
C ASP A 244 -5.39 -0.13 6.35
N GLY A 245 -5.98 0.36 7.41
CA GLY A 245 -7.04 -0.32 8.12
C GLY A 245 -6.60 -1.32 9.18
N VAL A 246 -5.31 -1.42 9.48
CA VAL A 246 -4.83 -2.33 10.52
C VAL A 246 -4.97 -1.70 11.90
N VAL A 247 -5.72 -2.35 12.78
CA VAL A 247 -5.88 -1.96 14.19
C VAL A 247 -4.77 -2.62 15.00
N GLY A 248 -3.77 -1.84 15.41
CA GLY A 248 -2.73 -2.28 16.33
C GLY A 248 -2.98 -1.78 17.76
N ARG A 249 -2.84 -2.64 18.75
CA ARG A 249 -2.70 -2.25 20.14
C ARG A 249 -1.24 -1.83 20.35
N ILE A 250 -0.99 -0.60 20.75
CA ILE A 250 0.35 -0.21 21.23
C ILE A 250 0.44 -0.71 22.67
N PRO A 251 1.28 -1.71 22.98
CA PRO A 251 1.42 -2.16 24.36
C PRO A 251 2.04 -1.07 25.20
N ASN A 252 1.58 -0.93 26.43
CA ASN A 252 2.32 -0.22 27.45
C ASN A 252 3.71 -0.84 27.59
N ASP A 253 4.70 0.04 27.63
CA ASP A 253 6.11 -0.24 27.76
C ASP A 253 6.37 -0.97 29.10
N SER A 254 6.39 -2.29 29.06
CA SER A 254 6.96 -3.11 30.11
C SER A 254 8.35 -3.57 29.66
N GLY A 255 9.32 -2.77 29.96
CA GLY A 255 10.64 -3.17 30.40
C GLY A 255 11.69 -3.68 29.41
N ASP A 256 11.37 -4.22 28.25
CA ASP A 256 12.38 -4.72 27.31
C ASP A 256 12.59 -3.79 26.11
N GLY A 257 13.51 -2.86 26.31
CA GLY A 257 13.85 -1.77 25.40
C GLY A 257 14.49 -2.15 24.06
N VAL A 258 14.07 -3.24 23.41
CA VAL A 258 14.58 -3.65 22.10
C VAL A 258 13.67 -3.13 20.99
N VAL A 259 14.13 -2.09 20.30
CA VAL A 259 13.52 -1.63 19.04
C VAL A 259 13.97 -2.56 17.92
N ARG A 260 13.03 -3.29 17.36
CA ARG A 260 13.30 -4.18 16.20
C ARG A 260 13.17 -3.40 14.91
N VAL A 261 14.06 -3.68 13.96
CA VAL A 261 14.10 -3.03 12.64
C VAL A 261 13.14 -3.76 11.69
N GLY A 262 12.32 -3.03 10.94
CA GLY A 262 11.45 -3.60 9.90
C GLY A 262 12.22 -4.44 8.87
N THR A 263 11.56 -5.41 8.27
CA THR A 263 12.18 -6.35 7.33
C THR A 263 11.53 -6.25 5.96
N ILE A 264 12.33 -6.34 4.90
CA ILE A 264 11.83 -6.27 3.52
C ILE A 264 11.38 -7.63 3.01
N ILE A 265 12.07 -8.70 3.42
CA ILE A 265 11.79 -10.05 2.93
C ILE A 265 10.82 -10.82 3.84
N GLY A 266 10.69 -10.42 5.11
CA GLY A 266 9.86 -11.10 6.11
C GLY A 266 8.42 -11.35 5.65
N PRO A 267 7.70 -10.34 5.12
CA PRO A 267 6.34 -10.52 4.62
C PRO A 267 6.21 -11.57 3.52
N LEU A 268 7.18 -11.65 2.59
CA LEU A 268 7.21 -12.68 1.56
C LEU A 268 7.42 -14.07 2.18
N LEU A 269 8.36 -14.21 3.11
CA LEU A 269 8.62 -15.47 3.81
C LEU A 269 7.40 -15.92 4.63
N ALA A 270 6.68 -15.01 5.23
CA ALA A 270 5.43 -15.28 5.95
C ALA A 270 4.35 -15.86 5.02
N ASN A 271 4.15 -15.26 3.85
CA ASN A 271 3.23 -15.79 2.85
C ASN A 271 3.67 -17.18 2.33
N ILE A 272 4.98 -17.39 2.17
CA ILE A 272 5.53 -18.70 1.76
C ILE A 272 5.27 -19.74 2.84
N ALA A 273 5.46 -19.40 4.12
CA ALA A 273 5.17 -20.31 5.23
C ALA A 273 3.71 -20.76 5.22
N LEU A 274 2.77 -19.86 5.01
CA LEU A 274 1.33 -20.15 4.98
C LEU A 274 0.81 -20.69 3.65
N HIS A 275 1.60 -20.65 2.57
CA HIS A 275 1.18 -21.18 1.27
C HIS A 275 0.81 -22.67 1.35
N GLY A 276 -0.27 -23.06 0.73
CA GLY A 276 -0.82 -24.41 0.73
C GLY A 276 -1.90 -24.65 1.77
N LEU A 277 -2.08 -23.75 2.76
CA LEU A 277 -3.13 -23.89 3.77
C LEU A 277 -4.54 -23.88 3.16
N GLU A 278 -4.82 -22.93 2.26
CA GLU A 278 -6.11 -22.85 1.58
C GLU A 278 -6.40 -24.12 0.79
N THR A 279 -5.44 -24.56 -0.01
CA THR A 279 -5.56 -25.77 -0.84
C THR A 279 -5.75 -27.01 0.02
N HIS A 280 -4.98 -27.15 1.11
CA HIS A 280 -5.08 -28.26 2.04
C HIS A 280 -6.46 -28.36 2.67
N LEU A 281 -6.97 -27.27 3.25
CA LEU A 281 -8.29 -27.25 3.90
C LEU A 281 -9.44 -27.52 2.92
N LYS A 282 -9.37 -26.98 1.71
CA LYS A 282 -10.36 -27.24 0.66
C LYS A 282 -10.35 -28.70 0.23
N THR A 283 -9.17 -29.28 0.04
CA THR A 283 -9.00 -30.70 -0.30
C THR A 283 -9.52 -31.59 0.83
N TYR A 284 -9.25 -31.25 2.09
CA TYR A 284 -9.76 -31.95 3.25
C TYR A 284 -11.30 -31.98 3.27
N VAL A 285 -11.96 -30.83 3.12
CA VAL A 285 -13.43 -30.76 3.10
C VAL A 285 -14.01 -31.48 1.88
N GLY A 286 -13.37 -31.36 0.72
CA GLY A 286 -13.79 -32.05 -0.50
C GLY A 286 -13.71 -33.57 -0.42
N GLY A 287 -12.69 -34.10 0.29
CA GLY A 287 -12.45 -35.54 0.42
C GLY A 287 -13.25 -36.24 1.53
N ARG A 288 -13.82 -35.49 2.47
CA ARG A 288 -14.61 -36.05 3.59
C ARG A 288 -16.08 -36.24 3.22
N ASN A 289 -16.74 -37.19 3.89
CA ASN A 289 -18.18 -37.42 3.73
C ASN A 289 -19.01 -36.40 4.52
N PHE A 290 -18.77 -35.10 4.26
CA PHE A 290 -19.59 -34.04 4.83
C PHE A 290 -20.89 -33.84 4.06
N PRO A 291 -21.94 -33.33 4.73
CA PRO A 291 -23.22 -33.03 4.08
C PRO A 291 -23.05 -32.01 2.96
N LYS A 292 -23.99 -31.99 2.01
CA LYS A 292 -24.01 -31.03 0.92
C LYS A 292 -24.06 -29.59 1.48
N PRO A 293 -23.39 -28.62 0.84
CA PRO A 293 -23.38 -27.23 1.28
C PRO A 293 -24.78 -26.62 1.39
N HIS A 294 -25.68 -26.96 0.45
CA HIS A 294 -27.11 -26.58 0.47
C HIS A 294 -27.92 -27.58 -0.39
N PRO A 295 -29.24 -27.66 -0.23
CA PRO A 295 -30.08 -28.66 -0.92
C PRO A 295 -29.92 -28.64 -2.45
N GLY A 296 -29.80 -27.46 -3.06
CA GLY A 296 -29.60 -27.28 -4.51
C GLY A 296 -28.15 -27.42 -4.99
N SER A 297 -27.18 -27.71 -4.11
CA SER A 297 -25.78 -27.86 -4.55
C SER A 297 -25.56 -29.19 -5.28
N GLY A 298 -24.70 -29.18 -6.32
CA GLY A 298 -24.27 -30.39 -7.02
C GLY A 298 -23.62 -31.42 -6.09
N ARG A 299 -23.56 -32.67 -6.53
CA ARG A 299 -22.83 -33.75 -5.84
C ARG A 299 -21.33 -33.63 -6.15
N GLY A 300 -20.47 -34.12 -5.22
CA GLY A 300 -19.02 -34.24 -5.42
C GLY A 300 -18.20 -33.27 -4.59
N ARG A 301 -16.88 -33.27 -4.85
CA ARG A 301 -15.87 -32.51 -4.08
C ARG A 301 -15.97 -30.99 -4.31
N LYS A 302 -16.07 -30.57 -5.56
CA LYS A 302 -15.98 -29.15 -5.95
C LYS A 302 -17.00 -28.24 -5.25
N PRO A 303 -18.30 -28.59 -5.11
CA PRO A 303 -19.25 -27.76 -4.35
C PRO A 303 -18.87 -27.60 -2.89
N LYS A 304 -18.33 -28.64 -2.24
CA LYS A 304 -17.87 -28.61 -0.85
C LYS A 304 -16.66 -27.70 -0.68
N GLU A 305 -15.68 -27.77 -1.60
CA GLU A 305 -14.49 -26.90 -1.62
C GLU A 305 -14.84 -25.42 -1.82
N VAL A 306 -15.82 -25.14 -2.70
CA VAL A 306 -16.29 -23.78 -2.98
C VAL A 306 -17.08 -23.20 -1.80
N ALA A 307 -17.79 -24.02 -1.04
CA ALA A 307 -18.56 -23.59 0.12
C ALA A 307 -17.68 -23.10 1.29
N LEU A 308 -16.43 -23.60 1.36
CA LEU A 308 -15.44 -23.16 2.33
C LEU A 308 -14.78 -21.88 1.84
N GLY A 309 -15.14 -20.74 2.43
CA GLY A 309 -14.50 -19.47 2.14
C GLY A 309 -13.24 -19.29 2.97
N ILE A 310 -12.11 -19.02 2.30
CA ILE A 310 -10.84 -18.72 2.96
C ILE A 310 -10.29 -17.43 2.35
N THR A 311 -9.83 -16.51 3.20
CA THR A 311 -9.20 -15.25 2.77
C THR A 311 -8.05 -14.93 3.70
N THR A 312 -6.90 -14.56 3.14
CA THR A 312 -5.72 -14.17 3.92
C THR A 312 -5.26 -12.78 3.51
N TYR A 313 -5.04 -11.91 4.49
CA TYR A 313 -4.48 -10.58 4.28
C TYR A 313 -3.47 -10.26 5.39
N GLU A 314 -2.21 -9.99 5.02
CA GLU A 314 -1.12 -9.63 5.94
C GLU A 314 -0.96 -10.60 7.12
N GLY A 315 -1.23 -11.87 6.89
CA GLY A 315 -1.18 -12.93 7.88
C GLY A 315 -2.48 -13.11 8.68
N ASP A 316 -3.45 -12.19 8.59
CA ASP A 316 -4.78 -12.44 9.12
C ASP A 316 -5.51 -13.46 8.24
N LEU A 317 -6.06 -14.49 8.86
CA LEU A 317 -6.77 -15.58 8.23
C LEU A 317 -8.26 -15.49 8.57
N VAL A 318 -9.11 -15.47 7.55
CA VAL A 318 -10.57 -15.52 7.69
C VAL A 318 -11.07 -16.80 7.06
N ILE A 319 -11.74 -17.65 7.85
CA ILE A 319 -12.40 -18.88 7.38
C ILE A 319 -13.90 -18.71 7.60
N THR A 320 -14.70 -19.08 6.59
CA THR A 320 -16.17 -18.97 6.64
C THR A 320 -16.82 -20.25 6.15
N HIS A 321 -17.80 -20.75 6.91
CA HIS A 321 -18.62 -21.88 6.48
C HIS A 321 -20.01 -21.81 7.14
N ARG A 322 -21.01 -22.44 6.52
CA ARG A 322 -22.39 -22.47 7.01
C ARG A 322 -22.60 -23.48 8.15
N ASN A 323 -22.01 -24.68 8.01
CA ASN A 323 -22.24 -25.79 8.94
C ASN A 323 -21.23 -25.73 10.10
N PRO A 324 -21.70 -25.75 11.38
CA PRO A 324 -20.84 -25.70 12.56
C PRO A 324 -19.88 -26.90 12.67
N GLU A 325 -20.36 -28.11 12.36
CA GLU A 325 -19.53 -29.33 12.44
C GLU A 325 -18.35 -29.27 11.48
N ILE A 326 -18.63 -28.86 10.22
CA ILE A 326 -17.58 -28.68 9.22
C ILE A 326 -16.62 -27.57 9.64
N MET A 327 -17.13 -26.48 10.21
CA MET A 327 -16.26 -25.40 10.69
C MET A 327 -15.33 -25.90 11.79
N THR A 328 -15.83 -26.66 12.76
CA THR A 328 -15.02 -27.23 13.84
C THR A 328 -13.93 -28.15 13.27
N ALA A 329 -14.31 -29.10 12.40
CA ALA A 329 -13.36 -30.01 11.76
C ALA A 329 -12.28 -29.29 10.94
N VAL A 330 -12.65 -28.23 10.21
CA VAL A 330 -11.72 -27.38 9.45
C VAL A 330 -10.77 -26.64 10.37
N LEU A 331 -11.23 -26.13 11.51
CA LEU A 331 -10.38 -25.43 12.47
C LEU A 331 -9.37 -26.36 13.15
N ASP A 332 -9.78 -27.59 13.46
CA ASP A 332 -8.87 -28.61 14.02
C ASP A 332 -7.81 -29.03 13.00
N GLU A 333 -8.20 -29.22 11.73
CA GLU A 333 -7.27 -29.51 10.65
C GLU A 333 -6.33 -28.34 10.38
N ALA A 334 -6.83 -27.09 10.43
CA ALA A 334 -6.00 -25.89 10.29
C ALA A 334 -4.97 -25.81 11.42
N ARG A 335 -5.36 -26.13 12.66
CA ARG A 335 -4.45 -26.20 13.81
C ARG A 335 -3.36 -27.21 13.60
N THR A 336 -3.71 -28.42 13.15
CA THR A 336 -2.76 -29.51 12.84
C THR A 336 -1.78 -29.10 11.75
N TRP A 337 -2.29 -28.47 10.69
CA TRP A 337 -1.44 -28.01 9.58
C TRP A 337 -0.47 -26.91 10.03
N LEU A 338 -0.95 -25.92 10.79
CA LEU A 338 -0.11 -24.85 11.33
C LEU A 338 0.98 -25.38 12.28
N ALA A 339 0.63 -26.38 13.09
CA ALA A 339 1.61 -27.03 13.99
C ALA A 339 2.78 -27.67 13.25
N ARG A 340 2.54 -28.26 12.06
CA ARG A 340 3.60 -28.89 11.22
C ARG A 340 4.67 -27.89 10.75
N ILE A 341 4.32 -26.61 10.66
CA ILE A 341 5.26 -25.55 10.30
C ILE A 341 5.74 -24.74 11.51
N GLY A 342 5.53 -25.26 12.73
CA GLY A 342 5.96 -24.64 13.99
C GLY A 342 5.04 -23.54 14.51
N LEU A 343 3.92 -23.25 13.85
CA LEU A 343 2.95 -22.23 14.27
C LEU A 343 1.88 -22.84 15.18
N GLN A 344 2.23 -23.15 16.42
CA GLN A 344 1.26 -23.63 17.39
C GLN A 344 0.37 -22.49 17.91
N PRO A 345 -0.97 -22.66 17.91
CA PRO A 345 -1.85 -21.77 18.65
C PRO A 345 -1.49 -21.80 20.13
N ASP A 346 -1.53 -20.67 20.79
CA ASP A 346 -1.41 -20.61 22.24
C ASP A 346 -2.51 -21.46 22.86
N ALA A 347 -2.21 -22.32 23.84
CA ALA A 347 -3.19 -23.20 24.47
C ALA A 347 -4.39 -22.44 25.06
N SER A 348 -4.19 -21.15 25.40
CA SER A 348 -5.23 -20.24 25.85
C SER A 348 -6.13 -19.71 24.72
N CYS A 349 -5.72 -19.84 23.46
CA CYS A 349 -6.46 -19.32 22.30
C CYS A 349 -7.48 -20.35 21.81
N LYS A 350 -8.69 -20.32 22.39
CA LYS A 350 -9.80 -21.11 21.86
C LYS A 350 -10.17 -20.62 20.47
N MET A 351 -10.05 -21.48 19.46
CA MET A 351 -10.48 -21.21 18.08
C MET A 351 -12.02 -21.23 18.02
N ILE A 352 -12.68 -20.20 18.51
CA ILE A 352 -14.15 -20.13 18.59
C ILE A 352 -14.67 -19.37 17.37
N PRO A 353 -15.40 -20.03 16.46
CA PRO A 353 -16.10 -19.36 15.39
C PRO A 353 -17.32 -18.60 15.94
N ARG A 354 -17.70 -17.52 15.25
CA ARG A 354 -18.90 -16.73 15.57
C ARG A 354 -19.80 -16.57 14.36
N TRP A 355 -21.06 -16.34 14.57
CA TRP A 355 -21.99 -16.03 13.49
C TRP A 355 -21.71 -14.64 12.92
N THR A 356 -21.83 -14.47 11.62
CA THR A 356 -21.56 -13.19 10.94
C THR A 356 -22.59 -12.12 11.29
N SER A 357 -23.76 -12.49 11.80
CA SER A 357 -24.74 -11.57 12.41
C SER A 357 -24.20 -10.83 13.64
N GLN A 358 -23.22 -11.38 14.35
CA GLN A 358 -22.56 -10.74 15.50
C GLN A 358 -21.51 -9.69 15.12
N SER A 359 -21.29 -9.45 13.86
CA SER A 359 -20.23 -8.62 13.29
C SER A 359 -18.80 -9.01 13.66
N PHE A 360 -17.87 -8.68 12.80
CA PHE A 360 -16.44 -8.86 13.04
C PHE A 360 -15.63 -7.77 12.34
N VAL A 361 -14.42 -7.54 12.83
CA VAL A 361 -13.48 -6.58 12.24
C VAL A 361 -12.41 -7.35 11.48
N PHE A 362 -12.24 -6.99 10.20
CA PHE A 362 -11.19 -7.50 9.33
C PHE A 362 -10.49 -6.32 8.65
N SER A 363 -9.18 -6.19 8.86
CA SER A 363 -8.33 -5.15 8.25
C SER A 363 -8.92 -3.73 8.36
N GLY A 364 -9.48 -3.38 9.53
CA GLY A 364 -10.06 -2.06 9.82
C GLY A 364 -11.49 -1.85 9.29
N PHE A 365 -12.07 -2.83 8.63
CA PHE A 365 -13.47 -2.84 8.22
C PHE A 365 -14.30 -3.67 9.21
N ASN A 366 -15.47 -3.16 9.57
CA ASN A 366 -16.49 -3.92 10.29
C ASN A 366 -17.40 -4.60 9.27
N VAL A 367 -17.45 -5.91 9.31
CA VAL A 367 -18.28 -6.76 8.45
C VAL A 367 -19.40 -7.35 9.28
N ILE A 368 -20.63 -7.26 8.80
CA ILE A 368 -21.82 -7.80 9.44
C ILE A 368 -22.80 -8.30 8.39
N THR A 369 -23.47 -9.39 8.68
CA THR A 369 -24.66 -9.82 7.93
C THR A 369 -25.92 -9.29 8.59
N VAL A 370 -26.76 -8.62 7.82
CA VAL A 370 -28.02 -8.05 8.28
C VAL A 370 -29.17 -8.71 7.53
N ARG A 371 -30.12 -9.27 8.26
CA ARG A 371 -31.35 -9.79 7.69
C ARG A 371 -32.33 -8.64 7.49
N ARG A 372 -32.77 -8.43 6.26
CA ARG A 372 -33.80 -7.44 5.92
C ARG A 372 -34.85 -8.14 5.06
N HIS A 373 -36.06 -8.30 5.60
CA HIS A 373 -37.08 -9.16 5.03
C HIS A 373 -36.50 -10.58 4.86
N ASP A 374 -36.69 -11.24 3.75
CA ASP A 374 -36.16 -12.58 3.47
C ASP A 374 -34.74 -12.61 2.90
N ARG A 375 -34.05 -11.47 2.83
CA ARG A 375 -32.72 -11.37 2.25
C ARG A 375 -31.66 -11.05 3.30
N ILE A 376 -30.58 -11.82 3.30
CA ILE A 376 -29.37 -11.51 4.06
C ILE A 376 -28.45 -10.67 3.20
N ARG A 377 -28.08 -9.49 3.72
CA ARG A 377 -27.15 -8.56 3.08
C ARG A 377 -25.87 -8.45 3.89
N VAL A 378 -24.73 -8.53 3.22
CA VAL A 378 -23.42 -8.24 3.82
C VAL A 378 -23.21 -6.74 3.79
N VAL A 379 -23.02 -6.15 4.96
CA VAL A 379 -22.74 -4.72 5.15
C VAL A 379 -21.30 -4.56 5.63
N ILE A 380 -20.53 -3.75 4.93
CA ILE A 380 -19.14 -3.46 5.27
C ILE A 380 -19.00 -1.96 5.49
N ARG A 381 -18.42 -1.58 6.62
CA ARG A 381 -18.24 -0.18 7.03
C ARG A 381 -16.87 0.02 7.66
N PRO A 382 -16.32 1.25 7.71
CA PRO A 382 -15.15 1.53 8.54
C PRO A 382 -15.40 1.09 9.98
N SER A 383 -14.43 0.44 10.63
CA SER A 383 -14.59 0.00 12.01
C SER A 383 -14.69 1.18 12.97
N ARG A 384 -15.33 0.99 14.12
CA ARG A 384 -15.45 2.03 15.16
C ARG A 384 -14.07 2.52 15.62
N ALA A 385 -13.10 1.62 15.71
CA ALA A 385 -11.74 1.93 16.13
C ALA A 385 -11.04 2.85 15.11
N THR A 386 -11.15 2.57 13.80
CA THR A 386 -10.54 3.39 12.75
C THR A 386 -11.14 4.79 12.68
N VAL A 387 -12.46 4.90 12.86
CA VAL A 387 -13.15 6.19 12.92
C VAL A 387 -12.70 7.00 14.14
N ALA A 388 -12.65 6.37 15.32
CA ALA A 388 -12.19 7.03 16.55
C ALA A 388 -10.73 7.50 16.43
N TYR A 389 -9.88 6.71 15.79
CA TYR A 389 -8.49 7.10 15.53
C TYR A 389 -8.41 8.34 14.62
N LEU A 390 -9.11 8.35 13.49
CA LEU A 390 -9.14 9.53 12.59
C LEU A 390 -9.59 10.78 13.33
N ILE A 391 -10.71 10.69 14.07
CA ILE A 391 -11.24 11.82 14.83
C ILE A 391 -10.20 12.35 15.83
N ARG A 392 -9.48 11.46 16.50
CA ARG A 392 -8.44 11.82 17.46
C ARG A 392 -7.23 12.45 16.78
N ASP A 393 -6.74 11.87 15.67
CA ASP A 393 -5.61 12.43 14.91
C ASP A 393 -5.94 13.85 14.40
N LEU A 394 -7.14 14.06 13.86
CA LEU A 394 -7.60 15.37 13.42
C LEU A 394 -7.70 16.34 14.59
N HIS A 395 -8.24 15.92 15.74
CA HIS A 395 -8.31 16.72 16.95
C HIS A 395 -6.92 17.16 17.42
N ASP A 396 -5.96 16.25 17.45
CA ASP A 396 -4.57 16.53 17.83
C ASP A 396 -3.92 17.55 16.89
N VAL A 397 -4.14 17.42 15.58
CA VAL A 397 -3.64 18.39 14.59
C VAL A 397 -4.26 19.77 14.84
N ILE A 398 -5.58 19.86 15.05
CA ILE A 398 -6.29 21.12 15.29
C ILE A 398 -5.80 21.77 16.59
N THR A 399 -5.66 20.97 17.65
CA THR A 399 -5.28 21.47 18.99
C THR A 399 -3.84 21.96 19.04
N ARG A 400 -2.90 21.23 18.38
CA ARG A 400 -1.48 21.64 18.32
C ARG A 400 -1.24 22.83 17.40
N ASN A 401 -2.21 23.21 16.56
CA ASN A 401 -2.08 24.29 15.59
C ASN A 401 -3.07 25.44 15.88
N ARG A 402 -3.13 25.89 17.13
CA ARG A 402 -4.06 26.95 17.55
C ARG A 402 -3.74 28.33 16.96
N SER A 403 -2.47 28.64 16.70
CA SER A 403 -2.02 29.96 16.22
C SER A 403 -1.80 30.06 14.71
N VAL A 404 -1.76 28.93 13.97
CA VAL A 404 -1.48 28.95 12.53
C VAL A 404 -2.64 29.56 11.71
N SER A 405 -2.37 29.96 10.46
CA SER A 405 -3.42 30.42 9.55
C SER A 405 -4.40 29.29 9.19
N ALA A 406 -5.64 29.65 8.81
CA ALA A 406 -6.61 28.65 8.35
C ALA A 406 -6.11 27.89 7.12
N TYR A 407 -5.40 28.56 6.21
CA TYR A 407 -4.75 27.90 5.07
C TYR A 407 -3.75 26.81 5.51
N THR A 408 -2.85 27.16 6.41
CA THR A 408 -1.86 26.20 6.94
C THR A 408 -2.53 25.00 7.65
N LEU A 409 -3.64 25.26 8.36
CA LEU A 409 -4.40 24.19 9.00
C LEU A 409 -5.06 23.26 7.96
N ILE A 410 -5.64 23.83 6.89
CA ILE A 410 -6.21 23.05 5.78
C ILE A 410 -5.15 22.17 5.14
N GLU A 411 -3.96 22.68 4.86
CA GLU A 411 -2.87 21.91 4.26
C GLU A 411 -2.42 20.71 5.14
N LYS A 412 -2.55 20.84 6.47
CA LYS A 412 -2.25 19.75 7.40
C LYS A 412 -3.37 18.71 7.53
N LEU A 413 -4.63 19.13 7.43
CA LEU A 413 -5.81 18.26 7.59
C LEU A 413 -6.18 17.55 6.27
N ARG A 414 -6.05 18.25 5.14
CA ARG A 414 -6.47 17.76 3.82
C ARG A 414 -5.90 16.37 3.46
N PRO A 415 -4.57 16.11 3.54
CA PRO A 415 -4.03 14.80 3.15
C PRO A 415 -4.60 13.68 4.01
N ARG A 416 -4.84 13.91 5.31
CA ARG A 416 -5.43 12.92 6.22
C ARG A 416 -6.85 12.54 5.83
N LEU A 417 -7.69 13.55 5.61
CA LEU A 417 -9.09 13.35 5.21
C LEU A 417 -9.17 12.66 3.83
N VAL A 418 -8.43 13.17 2.85
CA VAL A 418 -8.47 12.64 1.47
C VAL A 418 -7.95 11.20 1.42
N THR A 419 -6.83 10.90 2.07
CA THR A 419 -6.28 9.54 2.10
C THR A 419 -7.26 8.58 2.77
N TRP A 420 -7.83 8.97 3.92
CA TRP A 420 -8.79 8.12 4.63
C TRP A 420 -10.09 7.92 3.82
N ALA A 421 -10.61 8.96 3.17
CA ALA A 421 -11.78 8.88 2.31
C ALA A 421 -11.55 7.93 1.12
N ASN A 422 -10.40 8.07 0.44
CA ASN A 422 -10.04 7.23 -0.70
C ASN A 422 -9.88 5.76 -0.30
N TYR A 423 -9.39 5.48 0.90
CA TYR A 423 -9.24 4.12 1.40
C TYR A 423 -10.60 3.45 1.66
N TYR A 424 -11.54 4.18 2.30
CA TYR A 424 -12.84 3.64 2.72
C TYR A 424 -13.98 3.86 1.73
N ARG A 425 -13.77 4.55 0.60
CA ARG A 425 -14.81 4.79 -0.41
C ARG A 425 -15.41 3.52 -1.02
N TYR A 426 -14.72 2.38 -0.87
CA TYR A 426 -15.11 1.09 -1.44
C TYR A 426 -15.97 0.24 -0.49
N CYS A 427 -16.66 0.86 0.45
CA CYS A 427 -17.59 0.22 1.37
C CYS A 427 -18.81 1.13 1.62
N GLU A 428 -19.75 0.70 2.47
CA GLU A 428 -20.90 1.52 2.88
C GLU A 428 -20.46 2.65 3.83
N CYS A 429 -19.76 3.64 3.31
CA CYS A 429 -19.08 4.67 4.09
C CYS A 429 -19.90 5.95 4.30
N SER A 430 -20.95 6.22 3.49
CA SER A 430 -21.67 7.50 3.46
C SER A 430 -22.10 8.00 4.85
N GLY A 431 -22.82 7.20 5.63
CA GLY A 431 -23.25 7.60 6.97
C GLY A 431 -22.08 7.83 7.94
N THR A 432 -20.98 7.09 7.79
CA THR A 432 -19.77 7.30 8.58
C THR A 432 -19.08 8.60 8.18
N PHE A 433 -19.01 8.92 6.89
CA PHE A 433 -18.40 10.15 6.38
C PHE A 433 -19.13 11.40 6.89
N HIS A 434 -20.47 11.41 6.81
CA HIS A 434 -21.26 12.51 7.35
C HIS A 434 -21.05 12.70 8.86
N ARG A 435 -20.99 11.61 9.63
CA ARG A 435 -20.74 11.68 11.06
C ARG A 435 -19.37 12.26 11.38
N VAL A 436 -18.32 11.83 10.68
CA VAL A 436 -16.96 12.36 10.87
C VAL A 436 -16.90 13.84 10.47
N ASP A 437 -17.49 14.21 9.33
CA ASP A 437 -17.55 15.60 8.88
C ASP A 437 -18.22 16.53 9.91
N ASN A 438 -19.28 16.05 10.56
CA ASN A 438 -19.93 16.82 11.64
C ASN A 438 -18.99 17.00 12.85
N VAL A 439 -18.29 15.95 13.27
CA VAL A 439 -17.32 16.06 14.38
C VAL A 439 -16.18 17.03 14.02
N VAL A 440 -15.64 16.93 12.82
CA VAL A 440 -14.58 17.83 12.31
C VAL A 440 -15.09 19.28 12.26
N TYR A 441 -16.32 19.49 11.82
CA TYR A 441 -16.94 20.81 11.83
C TYR A 441 -17.00 21.39 13.25
N GLN A 442 -17.45 20.63 14.26
CA GLN A 442 -17.52 21.10 15.64
C GLN A 442 -16.13 21.47 16.19
N GLN A 443 -15.11 20.67 15.89
CA GLN A 443 -13.73 20.96 16.29
C GLN A 443 -13.19 22.24 15.63
N LEU A 444 -13.43 22.41 14.33
CA LEU A 444 -13.02 23.61 13.60
C LEU A 444 -13.83 24.85 13.99
N ARG A 445 -15.11 24.68 14.30
CA ARG A 445 -15.95 25.75 14.87
C ARG A 445 -15.38 26.27 16.20
N ALA A 446 -15.00 25.35 17.10
CA ALA A 446 -14.38 25.72 18.38
C ALA A 446 -13.02 26.41 18.16
N TRP A 447 -12.19 25.95 17.21
CA TRP A 447 -10.94 26.60 16.81
C TRP A 447 -11.16 28.01 16.27
N THR A 448 -12.20 28.21 15.45
CA THR A 448 -12.58 29.50 14.86
C THR A 448 -13.08 30.48 15.92
N LEU A 449 -13.97 30.03 16.81
CA LEU A 449 -14.57 30.91 17.84
C LEU A 449 -13.55 31.40 18.88
N ARG A 450 -12.50 30.65 19.15
CA ARG A 450 -11.38 31.11 19.99
C ARG A 450 -10.62 32.30 19.40
N ARG A 451 -10.84 32.63 18.12
CA ARG A 451 -10.23 33.77 17.40
C ARG A 451 -11.18 34.94 17.21
N ALA A 452 -12.35 34.83 17.80
CA ALA A 452 -13.40 35.86 17.67
C ALA A 452 -13.17 37.11 18.57
N ASN A 453 -11.92 37.33 19.00
CA ASN A 453 -11.57 38.50 19.82
C ASN A 453 -11.91 39.80 19.08
N ARG A 454 -12.72 40.69 19.70
CA ARG A 454 -13.18 41.97 19.17
C ARG A 454 -14.07 41.93 17.92
N VAL A 455 -14.29 40.75 17.33
CA VAL A 455 -15.16 40.57 16.15
C VAL A 455 -16.27 39.59 16.53
N GLY A 456 -17.52 39.95 16.28
CA GLY A 456 -18.68 39.14 16.67
C GLY A 456 -18.59 37.68 16.11
N ARG A 457 -19.15 36.74 16.88
CA ARG A 457 -19.13 35.31 16.53
C ARG A 457 -19.70 35.04 15.13
N ARG A 458 -20.76 35.74 14.73
CA ARG A 458 -21.39 35.58 13.41
C ARG A 458 -20.45 35.98 12.27
N VAL A 459 -19.77 37.13 12.39
CA VAL A 459 -18.82 37.62 11.38
C VAL A 459 -17.62 36.70 11.27
N THR A 460 -17.10 36.23 12.42
CA THR A 460 -16.00 35.25 12.45
C THR A 460 -16.40 33.93 11.77
N MET A 461 -17.60 33.43 12.03
CA MET A 461 -18.09 32.21 11.36
C MET A 461 -18.23 32.38 9.85
N GLN A 462 -18.78 33.49 9.38
CA GLN A 462 -18.91 33.81 7.95
C GLN A 462 -17.54 33.91 7.26
N LYS A 463 -16.53 34.43 7.95
CA LYS A 463 -15.15 34.52 7.42
C LYS A 463 -14.53 33.14 7.17
N TYR A 464 -14.71 32.18 8.08
CA TYR A 464 -14.06 30.86 8.00
C TYR A 464 -14.98 29.79 7.40
N PHE A 465 -16.28 29.96 7.39
CA PHE A 465 -17.29 29.07 6.84
C PHE A 465 -18.25 29.80 5.90
N PRO A 466 -17.74 30.41 4.82
CA PRO A 466 -18.60 31.10 3.86
C PRO A 466 -19.49 30.09 3.10
N SER A 467 -20.67 30.55 2.68
CA SER A 467 -21.45 29.86 1.67
C SER A 467 -20.71 29.90 0.33
N ALA A 468 -20.59 28.79 -0.33
CA ALA A 468 -19.84 28.69 -1.58
C ALA A 468 -20.34 27.55 -2.46
N VAL A 469 -20.04 27.63 -3.77
CA VAL A 469 -20.11 26.52 -4.70
C VAL A 469 -18.68 26.06 -4.99
N ILE A 470 -18.37 24.82 -4.65
CA ILE A 470 -17.02 24.28 -4.71
C ILE A 470 -17.01 23.11 -5.70
N ARG A 471 -16.08 23.13 -6.65
CA ARG A 471 -15.84 21.98 -7.53
C ARG A 471 -14.82 21.04 -6.86
N TYR A 472 -15.24 19.81 -6.57
CA TYR A 472 -14.39 18.77 -6.03
C TYR A 472 -14.54 17.49 -6.84
N ASN A 473 -13.44 16.90 -7.33
CA ASN A 473 -13.42 15.73 -8.22
C ASN A 473 -14.41 15.84 -9.42
N GLY A 474 -14.51 17.04 -10.00
CA GLY A 474 -15.40 17.30 -11.14
C GLY A 474 -16.86 17.62 -10.78
N VAL A 475 -17.29 17.36 -9.55
CA VAL A 475 -18.66 17.59 -9.07
C VAL A 475 -18.77 18.96 -8.38
N LEU A 476 -19.86 19.67 -8.63
CA LEU A 476 -20.18 20.95 -7.95
C LEU A 476 -20.95 20.69 -6.66
N HIS A 477 -20.43 21.19 -5.56
CA HIS A 477 -21.03 21.09 -4.23
C HIS A 477 -21.44 22.47 -3.75
N ARG A 478 -22.73 22.70 -3.54
CA ARG A 478 -23.25 23.89 -2.84
C ARG A 478 -23.13 23.64 -1.34
N VAL A 479 -22.39 24.49 -0.63
CA VAL A 479 -22.07 24.29 0.79
C VAL A 479 -22.24 25.58 1.58
N ASN A 480 -22.78 25.47 2.77
CA ASN A 480 -22.99 26.60 3.68
C ASN A 480 -22.00 26.59 4.87
N TRP A 481 -21.13 25.56 4.98
CA TRP A 481 -20.22 25.38 6.11
C TRP A 481 -18.93 24.59 5.73
N ALA A 482 -18.28 24.98 4.64
CA ALA A 482 -16.95 24.46 4.32
C ALA A 482 -15.88 25.37 4.94
N PHE A 483 -14.97 24.76 5.73
CA PHE A 483 -13.87 25.52 6.33
C PHE A 483 -12.94 26.05 5.25
N SER A 484 -12.66 27.35 5.28
CA SER A 484 -11.89 28.06 4.27
C SER A 484 -10.69 28.80 4.83
N GLY A 485 -9.66 28.93 4.00
CA GLY A 485 -8.46 29.72 4.27
C GLY A 485 -8.02 30.51 3.04
N ARG A 486 -7.34 31.63 3.25
CA ARG A 486 -6.79 32.46 2.17
C ARG A 486 -5.31 32.15 1.98
N GLN A 487 -4.94 31.77 0.77
CA GLN A 487 -3.56 31.57 0.35
C GLN A 487 -3.06 32.83 -0.35
N LYS A 488 -1.96 33.42 0.13
CA LYS A 488 -1.26 34.50 -0.60
C LYS A 488 -0.49 33.81 -1.74
N VAL A 489 -0.77 34.21 -2.96
CA VAL A 489 -0.05 33.76 -4.16
C VAL A 489 0.86 34.90 -4.61
N ARG A 490 2.15 34.64 -4.80
CA ARG A 490 3.12 35.67 -5.25
C ARG A 490 2.71 36.13 -6.65
N GLY A 491 2.59 37.44 -6.85
CA GLY A 491 2.16 38.05 -8.11
C GLY A 491 0.66 38.12 -8.35
N ALA A 492 -0.20 37.62 -7.47
CA ALA A 492 -1.66 37.73 -7.59
C ALA A 492 -2.20 38.88 -6.77
N LEU A 493 -3.02 39.74 -7.40
CA LEU A 493 -3.69 40.90 -6.75
C LEU A 493 -4.63 40.47 -5.61
N ARG A 494 -5.20 39.25 -5.66
CA ARG A 494 -6.13 38.77 -4.63
C ARG A 494 -5.69 37.37 -4.12
N PRO A 495 -5.80 37.13 -2.79
CA PRO A 495 -5.50 35.80 -2.25
C PRO A 495 -6.52 34.77 -2.74
N ARG A 496 -6.03 33.57 -3.08
CA ARG A 496 -6.86 32.41 -3.47
C ARG A 496 -7.56 31.85 -2.23
N THR A 497 -8.88 31.63 -2.30
CA THR A 497 -9.60 30.90 -1.25
C THR A 497 -9.46 29.40 -1.46
N VAL A 498 -9.03 28.70 -0.40
CA VAL A 498 -8.86 27.24 -0.38
C VAL A 498 -9.82 26.68 0.66
N TYR A 499 -10.47 25.56 0.32
CA TYR A 499 -11.46 24.90 1.17
C TYR A 499 -10.95 23.53 1.65
N LEU A 500 -11.32 23.16 2.88
CA LEU A 500 -11.12 21.81 3.38
C LEU A 500 -12.19 20.90 2.77
N PRO A 501 -11.82 19.83 2.03
CA PRO A 501 -12.80 18.91 1.48
C PRO A 501 -13.52 18.15 2.60
N LYS A 502 -14.82 17.88 2.40
CA LYS A 502 -15.60 17.00 3.26
C LYS A 502 -15.43 15.55 2.81
N LEU A 503 -15.42 14.62 3.75
CA LEU A 503 -15.43 13.18 3.43
C LEU A 503 -16.67 12.81 2.61
N ALA A 504 -17.83 13.37 2.93
CA ALA A 504 -19.09 13.13 2.23
C ALA A 504 -19.09 13.55 0.76
N TRP A 505 -18.11 14.32 0.29
CA TRP A 505 -17.94 14.62 -1.15
C TRP A 505 -17.29 13.48 -1.91
N THR A 506 -16.74 12.48 -1.21
CA THR A 506 -16.20 11.28 -1.83
C THR A 506 -17.32 10.27 -2.02
N GLN A 507 -17.62 9.96 -3.28
CA GLN A 507 -18.64 8.98 -3.61
C GLN A 507 -18.18 7.57 -3.25
N SER A 508 -19.12 6.76 -2.75
CA SER A 508 -18.88 5.32 -2.56
C SER A 508 -18.83 4.61 -3.90
N GLU A 509 -17.88 3.70 -4.06
CA GLU A 509 -17.68 2.92 -5.27
C GLU A 509 -17.60 1.43 -4.96
N SER A 510 -17.96 0.59 -5.92
CA SER A 510 -17.74 -0.85 -5.82
C SER A 510 -16.29 -1.21 -6.13
N TRP A 511 -15.73 -2.14 -5.37
CA TRP A 511 -14.40 -2.68 -5.64
C TRP A 511 -14.48 -3.91 -6.53
N ALA A 512 -13.67 -3.96 -7.59
CA ALA A 512 -13.48 -5.17 -8.37
C ALA A 512 -12.19 -5.86 -7.91
N LYS A 513 -12.29 -7.02 -7.25
CA LYS A 513 -11.11 -7.76 -6.78
C LYS A 513 -10.22 -8.24 -7.93
N VAL A 514 -8.96 -8.52 -7.64
CA VAL A 514 -8.01 -9.11 -8.60
C VAL A 514 -8.57 -10.42 -9.14
N ARG A 515 -8.44 -10.62 -10.46
CA ARG A 515 -8.93 -11.79 -11.18
C ARG A 515 -8.09 -13.02 -10.85
N GLY A 516 -8.63 -13.96 -10.09
CA GLY A 516 -8.02 -15.26 -9.81
C GLY A 516 -6.53 -15.23 -9.46
N LYS A 517 -5.72 -15.92 -10.26
CA LYS A 517 -4.26 -16.00 -10.12
C LYS A 517 -3.49 -14.91 -10.86
N ALA A 518 -4.16 -13.84 -11.36
CA ALA A 518 -3.46 -12.75 -12.04
C ALA A 518 -2.33 -12.17 -11.18
N SER A 519 -1.18 -11.89 -11.80
CA SER A 519 -0.01 -11.34 -11.16
C SER A 519 0.60 -10.22 -12.01
N VAL A 520 1.21 -9.23 -11.38
CA VAL A 520 1.92 -8.13 -12.09
C VAL A 520 3.06 -8.65 -12.98
N TYR A 521 3.45 -9.90 -12.79
CA TYR A 521 4.50 -10.57 -13.57
C TYR A 521 3.96 -11.41 -14.74
N ASP A 522 2.64 -11.56 -14.90
CA ASP A 522 2.00 -12.40 -15.94
C ASP A 522 2.15 -11.84 -17.35
N GLY A 523 2.47 -10.55 -17.46
CA GLY A 523 2.64 -9.84 -18.73
C GLY A 523 1.38 -9.13 -19.23
N ASP A 524 0.20 -9.30 -18.59
CA ASP A 524 -1.03 -8.57 -18.94
C ASP A 524 -0.97 -7.12 -18.46
N SER A 525 -0.08 -6.34 -19.08
CA SER A 525 0.12 -4.93 -18.73
C SER A 525 -1.16 -4.11 -18.89
N ALA A 526 -2.03 -4.46 -19.84
CA ALA A 526 -3.28 -3.75 -20.10
C ALA A 526 -4.29 -3.95 -18.96
N TYR A 527 -4.40 -5.16 -18.44
CA TYR A 527 -5.23 -5.43 -17.27
C TYR A 527 -4.75 -4.64 -16.04
N TRP A 528 -3.44 -4.71 -15.75
CA TRP A 528 -2.87 -4.05 -14.58
C TRP A 528 -2.92 -2.53 -14.66
N PHE A 529 -2.70 -1.96 -15.85
CA PHE A 529 -2.85 -0.53 -16.05
C PHE A 529 -4.29 -0.07 -15.85
N ARG A 530 -5.27 -0.74 -16.50
CA ARG A 530 -6.70 -0.43 -16.34
C ARG A 530 -7.16 -0.55 -14.89
N ARG A 531 -6.67 -1.59 -14.20
CA ARG A 531 -6.96 -1.78 -12.79
C ARG A 531 -6.42 -0.64 -11.94
N ASN A 532 -5.15 -0.30 -12.11
CA ASN A 532 -4.50 0.77 -11.37
C ASN A 532 -5.10 2.15 -11.71
N SER A 533 -5.46 2.40 -12.96
CA SER A 533 -6.10 3.64 -13.38
C SER A 533 -7.50 3.83 -12.79
N ARG A 534 -8.24 2.75 -12.59
CA ARG A 534 -9.57 2.79 -11.97
C ARG A 534 -9.51 3.07 -10.46
N PHE A 535 -8.49 2.59 -9.79
CA PHE A 535 -8.38 2.65 -8.32
C PHE A 535 -7.32 3.63 -7.80
N ILE A 536 -6.38 4.03 -8.65
CA ILE A 536 -5.49 5.15 -8.41
C ILE A 536 -6.01 6.28 -9.29
N SER A 537 -6.31 7.44 -8.75
CA SER A 537 -6.95 8.60 -9.40
C SER A 537 -6.20 9.11 -10.66
N LEU A 538 -6.03 8.26 -11.67
CA LEU A 538 -5.57 8.70 -12.98
C LEU A 538 -6.71 9.45 -13.67
N SER A 539 -6.37 10.59 -14.29
CA SER A 539 -7.39 11.36 -15.01
C SER A 539 -7.98 10.50 -16.14
N PRO A 540 -9.27 10.64 -16.46
CA PRO A 540 -9.91 9.93 -17.56
C PRO A 540 -9.14 10.08 -18.90
N ASN A 541 -8.48 11.22 -19.09
CA ASN A 541 -7.67 11.48 -20.28
C ASN A 541 -6.47 10.52 -20.38
N VAL A 542 -5.77 10.28 -19.29
CA VAL A 542 -4.61 9.35 -19.26
C VAL A 542 -5.05 7.94 -19.61
N VAL A 543 -6.21 7.50 -19.13
CA VAL A 543 -6.77 6.17 -19.44
C VAL A 543 -7.15 6.06 -20.93
N ARG A 544 -7.77 7.11 -21.52
CA ARG A 544 -8.09 7.12 -22.95
C ARG A 544 -6.85 7.08 -23.82
N LEU A 545 -5.84 7.89 -23.49
CA LEU A 545 -4.56 7.91 -24.20
C LEU A 545 -3.85 6.55 -24.13
N PHE A 546 -3.82 5.93 -22.95
CA PHE A 546 -3.26 4.58 -22.80
C PHE A 546 -3.96 3.55 -23.69
N ASN A 547 -5.31 3.54 -23.70
CA ASN A 547 -6.08 2.61 -24.52
C ASN A 547 -5.85 2.86 -26.02
N ARG A 548 -5.86 4.14 -26.45
CA ARG A 548 -5.60 4.54 -27.86
C ARG A 548 -4.21 4.09 -28.34
N GLN A 549 -3.21 4.14 -27.46
CA GLN A 549 -1.83 3.75 -27.77
C GLN A 549 -1.56 2.25 -27.58
N GLY A 550 -2.58 1.42 -27.31
CA GLY A 550 -2.42 -0.02 -27.05
C GLY A 550 -1.49 -0.31 -25.87
N GLY A 551 -1.45 0.59 -24.86
CA GLY A 551 -0.63 0.43 -23.68
C GLY A 551 0.88 0.61 -23.91
N ARG A 552 1.30 1.23 -25.01
CA ARG A 552 2.70 1.47 -25.37
C ARG A 552 3.02 2.95 -25.38
N CYS A 553 4.25 3.29 -25.00
CA CYS A 553 4.79 4.64 -25.16
C CYS A 553 5.16 4.87 -26.63
N PRO A 554 4.58 5.86 -27.33
CA PRO A 554 4.88 6.11 -28.75
C PRO A 554 6.34 6.47 -29.02
N TRP A 555 7.03 7.04 -28.03
CA TRP A 555 8.44 7.44 -28.20
C TRP A 555 9.42 6.26 -28.20
N CYS A 556 9.27 5.33 -27.25
CA CYS A 556 10.22 4.22 -27.10
C CYS A 556 9.64 2.85 -27.45
N GLY A 557 8.38 2.76 -27.85
CA GLY A 557 7.67 1.51 -28.19
C GLY A 557 7.43 0.55 -27.00
N ARG A 558 8.00 0.86 -25.82
CA ARG A 558 7.90 -0.01 -24.63
C ARG A 558 6.51 0.05 -24.01
N THR A 559 6.11 -1.03 -23.39
CA THR A 559 4.85 -1.11 -22.63
C THR A 559 4.88 -0.15 -21.45
N ILE A 560 3.79 0.60 -21.29
CA ILE A 560 3.54 1.43 -20.11
C ILE A 560 3.07 0.51 -19.00
N THR A 561 3.81 0.49 -17.89
CA THR A 561 3.52 -0.35 -16.71
C THR A 561 3.19 0.51 -15.49
N ALA A 562 2.43 -0.07 -14.56
CA ALA A 562 2.12 0.60 -13.30
C ALA A 562 3.40 0.93 -12.51
N GLY A 563 3.41 2.09 -11.85
CA GLY A 563 4.55 2.55 -11.05
C GLY A 563 5.62 3.33 -11.83
N ILE A 564 5.56 3.36 -13.16
CA ILE A 564 6.44 4.23 -13.95
C ILE A 564 5.80 5.62 -14.06
N PRO A 565 6.51 6.71 -13.73
CA PRO A 565 6.00 8.06 -13.90
C PRO A 565 5.65 8.35 -15.37
N LEU A 566 4.42 8.83 -15.59
CA LEU A 566 3.87 9.13 -16.90
C LEU A 566 3.59 10.62 -17.02
N GLU A 567 3.71 11.15 -18.23
CA GLU A 567 3.34 12.52 -18.57
C GLU A 567 2.52 12.55 -19.86
N VAL A 568 1.51 13.43 -19.86
CA VAL A 568 0.74 13.72 -21.07
C VAL A 568 1.47 14.83 -21.81
N ASP A 569 1.75 14.59 -23.06
CA ASP A 569 2.50 15.48 -23.93
C ASP A 569 1.76 15.70 -25.25
N HIS A 570 2.09 16.76 -25.99
CA HIS A 570 1.57 16.99 -27.33
C HIS A 570 2.41 16.19 -28.36
N VAL A 571 1.76 15.53 -29.30
CA VAL A 571 2.45 14.86 -30.43
C VAL A 571 3.25 15.91 -31.19
N GLU A 572 2.57 16.99 -31.59
CA GLU A 572 3.14 18.18 -32.17
C GLU A 572 3.15 19.30 -31.12
N PRO A 573 4.30 19.92 -30.82
CA PRO A 573 4.40 20.98 -29.84
C PRO A 573 3.48 22.17 -30.15
N LEU A 574 2.92 22.81 -29.14
CA LEU A 574 2.09 24.02 -29.31
C LEU A 574 2.88 25.17 -29.95
N SER A 575 4.19 25.25 -29.68
CA SER A 575 5.12 26.23 -30.30
C SER A 575 5.24 26.05 -31.81
N ARG A 576 4.83 24.91 -32.38
CA ARG A 576 4.84 24.58 -33.81
C ARG A 576 3.43 24.52 -34.40
N GLY A 577 2.46 25.16 -33.80
CA GLY A 577 1.08 25.13 -34.28
C GLY A 577 0.29 23.89 -33.91
N GLY A 578 0.84 23.02 -33.06
CA GLY A 578 0.11 21.85 -32.56
C GLY A 578 -1.17 22.21 -31.84
N SER A 579 -2.25 21.47 -32.07
CA SER A 579 -3.56 21.72 -31.48
C SER A 579 -3.63 21.27 -30.01
N ARG A 580 -4.49 21.90 -29.20
CA ARG A 580 -4.81 21.45 -27.84
C ARG A 580 -5.86 20.34 -27.81
N ARG A 581 -6.26 19.80 -28.94
CA ARG A 581 -7.25 18.72 -29.04
C ARG A 581 -6.67 17.41 -28.53
N GLU A 582 -7.52 16.52 -28.05
CA GLU A 582 -7.13 15.20 -27.54
C GLU A 582 -6.39 14.35 -28.61
N SER A 583 -6.70 14.58 -29.90
CA SER A 583 -6.00 13.93 -31.03
C SER A 583 -4.48 14.22 -31.05
N ASN A 584 -4.08 15.40 -30.62
CA ASN A 584 -2.68 15.82 -30.53
C ASN A 584 -2.03 15.49 -29.17
N LEU A 585 -2.71 14.79 -28.27
CA LEU A 585 -2.13 14.38 -26.99
C LEU A 585 -1.60 12.95 -27.06
N GLN A 586 -0.51 12.69 -26.34
CA GLN A 586 0.10 11.37 -26.19
C GLN A 586 0.52 11.13 -24.74
N LEU A 587 0.57 9.86 -24.33
CA LEU A 587 1.04 9.45 -23.01
C LEU A 587 2.44 8.87 -23.14
N LEU A 588 3.40 9.47 -22.50
CA LEU A 588 4.82 9.10 -22.53
C LEU A 588 5.30 8.70 -21.12
N HIS A 589 6.33 7.88 -21.08
CA HIS A 589 7.14 7.79 -19.87
C HIS A 589 7.80 9.16 -19.63
N ARG A 590 7.90 9.60 -18.38
CA ARG A 590 8.51 10.89 -18.03
C ARG A 590 9.92 11.06 -18.63
N ALA A 591 10.75 10.02 -18.61
CA ALA A 591 12.06 10.03 -19.25
C ALA A 591 11.97 10.25 -20.78
N CYS A 592 10.98 9.63 -21.44
CA CYS A 592 10.74 9.80 -22.87
C CYS A 592 10.23 11.21 -23.20
N HIS A 593 9.35 11.77 -22.35
CA HIS A 593 8.89 13.16 -22.48
C HIS A 593 10.06 14.15 -22.39
N ILE A 594 10.97 13.98 -21.43
CA ILE A 594 12.18 14.83 -21.30
C ILE A 594 13.05 14.72 -22.56
N GLN A 595 13.24 13.53 -23.11
CA GLN A 595 14.02 13.32 -24.34
C GLN A 595 13.35 13.97 -25.55
N LYS A 596 12.03 13.78 -25.71
CA LYS A 596 11.25 14.42 -26.77
C LYS A 596 11.32 15.94 -26.66
N SER A 597 11.07 16.51 -25.49
CA SER A 597 11.13 17.97 -25.27
C SER A 597 12.52 18.55 -25.56
N ARG A 598 13.62 17.81 -25.33
CA ARG A 598 14.97 18.21 -25.73
C ARG A 598 15.13 18.20 -27.26
N ARG A 599 14.63 17.15 -27.92
CA ARG A 599 14.66 17.06 -29.37
C ARG A 599 13.84 18.17 -30.03
N ASP A 600 12.64 18.42 -29.48
CA ASP A 600 11.76 19.46 -30.01
C ASP A 600 12.38 20.86 -29.93
N ARG A 601 13.14 21.17 -28.85
CA ARG A 601 13.89 22.43 -28.71
C ARG A 601 15.08 22.53 -29.64
N LEU A 602 15.80 21.43 -29.90
CA LEU A 602 16.95 21.41 -30.80
C LEU A 602 16.56 21.54 -32.28
N GLN A 603 15.29 21.33 -32.60
CA GLN A 603 14.74 21.45 -33.95
C GLN A 603 13.97 22.77 -34.15
N GLU A 604 13.99 23.69 -33.19
CA GLU A 604 13.50 25.06 -33.41
C GLU A 604 14.46 25.74 -34.39
N PRO A 605 13.99 26.30 -35.53
CA PRO A 605 14.81 27.13 -36.37
C PRO A 605 15.28 28.33 -35.56
N ASP A 606 16.57 28.68 -35.69
CA ASP A 606 17.19 29.85 -35.07
C ASP A 606 16.68 31.12 -35.81
N GLU A 607 15.41 31.47 -35.56
CA GLU A 607 14.87 32.78 -35.96
C GLU A 607 15.30 33.78 -34.88
N GLY A 608 16.30 34.56 -35.23
CA GLY A 608 16.91 35.59 -34.42
C GLY A 608 15.90 36.43 -33.65
N LYS A 609 15.90 36.31 -32.32
CA LYS A 609 15.35 37.32 -31.42
C LYS A 609 16.45 37.92 -30.57
N PRO A 610 16.48 39.25 -30.48
CA PRO A 610 17.50 39.96 -29.71
C PRO A 610 17.35 39.63 -28.22
N LEU A 611 18.48 39.51 -27.57
CA LEU A 611 18.61 39.40 -26.12
C LEU A 611 17.93 40.58 -25.43
N THR A 612 16.72 40.39 -24.94
CA THR A 612 16.14 41.25 -23.91
C THR A 612 16.09 40.46 -22.61
N SER A 613 16.77 40.98 -21.63
CA SER A 613 16.84 40.58 -20.25
C SER A 613 15.46 40.53 -19.59
N GLY A 614 15.19 39.48 -18.82
CA GLY A 614 14.31 39.53 -17.67
C GLY A 614 12.89 39.03 -17.87
N SER A 615 12.69 37.99 -17.23
CA SER A 615 11.48 37.45 -16.55
C SER A 615 11.18 36.00 -16.94
N GLU A 616 11.58 35.12 -16.06
CA GLU A 616 11.13 33.73 -16.04
C GLU A 616 9.63 33.66 -15.77
N ASP A 617 8.87 33.29 -16.77
CA ASP A 617 7.45 32.98 -16.63
C ASP A 617 7.26 31.49 -16.33
N GLU A 618 7.16 31.20 -15.03
CA GLU A 618 7.06 29.87 -14.45
C GLU A 618 5.59 29.42 -14.33
N SER A 619 4.76 29.66 -15.35
CA SER A 619 3.31 29.49 -15.25
C SER A 619 2.68 28.32 -16.01
N SER A 620 3.39 27.22 -16.27
CA SER A 620 2.69 26.04 -16.83
C SER A 620 3.21 24.66 -16.40
N ARG A 621 3.74 24.54 -15.19
CA ARG A 621 3.99 23.22 -14.61
C ARG A 621 2.79 22.72 -13.80
N LYS A 622 1.74 22.25 -14.46
CA LYS A 622 0.77 21.35 -13.83
C LYS A 622 1.45 19.99 -13.63
N ARG A 623 2.10 19.84 -12.49
CA ARG A 623 2.54 18.55 -11.98
C ARG A 623 1.29 17.71 -11.66
N VAL A 624 0.99 16.72 -12.48
CA VAL A 624 0.18 15.59 -12.05
C VAL A 624 1.12 14.68 -11.25
N GLY A 625 1.30 14.99 -9.98
CA GLY A 625 2.02 14.15 -9.05
C GLY A 625 1.21 12.88 -8.80
N LEU A 626 1.70 11.76 -9.28
CA LEU A 626 1.30 10.42 -8.84
C LEU A 626 1.97 10.16 -7.48
N VAL A 627 1.15 10.11 -6.43
CA VAL A 627 1.48 9.46 -5.15
C VAL A 627 0.65 8.21 -5.02
#